data_b032f9cb96ddac8badf7f2a6b14cc7f6
#
_entry.id   b032f9cb96ddac8badf7f2a6b14cc7f6
#
_cell.length_a   1.000
_cell.length_b   1.000
_cell.length_c   1.000
_cell.angle_alpha   90.00
_cell.angle_beta   90.00
_cell.angle_gamma   90.00
#
_symmetry.space_group_name_H-M   'P 1'
#
loop_
_entity.id
_entity.type
_entity.pdbx_description
1 polymer ?
#
loop_
_entity_poly.entity_id
_entity_poly.type
_entity_poly.pdbx_seq_one_letter_code
_entity_poly.pdbx_strand_id
1 'polypeptide(L)'
;VERSRGLGDVYKRQEEVSLTGRNSCLEHTLDAFLFCCYTGLRYSDFVNLNEKNIVKMDGKLWLIFDSVKTGTEVKLPLNLLFEGKALTLLQKYQGKWSSFFSIKNNSSVNKELIRIGKLAKISKHFSFHSARHTNATLLIYKGANITTVQKLLGHKNLATTQIYGEVMGSTIVRDLKKCQKR
;
A
#
# COMPACT_ATOMS: atom_id res chain seq x y z
N VAL A 1 15.04 -8.93 8.93
CA VAL A 1 14.04 -8.87 10.02
C VAL A 1 13.85 -7.42 10.50
N GLU A 2 14.90 -6.68 10.76
CA GLU A 2 14.81 -5.26 11.17
C GLU A 2 14.22 -4.34 10.08
N ARG A 3 14.48 -4.61 8.80
CA ARG A 3 13.91 -3.81 7.70
C ARG A 3 12.38 -3.90 7.64
N SER A 4 11.80 -5.08 7.86
CA SER A 4 10.35 -5.25 7.78
C SER A 4 9.62 -4.74 9.03
N ARG A 5 10.19 -4.90 10.23
CA ARG A 5 9.65 -4.29 11.46
C ARG A 5 9.67 -2.76 11.36
N GLY A 6 10.78 -2.18 10.88
CA GLY A 6 10.87 -0.73 10.75
C GLY A 6 9.91 -0.09 9.75
N LEU A 7 9.50 -0.81 8.68
CA LEU A 7 8.52 -0.31 7.73
C LEU A 7 7.08 -0.36 8.26
N GLY A 8 6.75 -1.39 9.07
CA GLY A 8 5.47 -1.45 9.77
C GLY A 8 5.28 -0.31 10.77
N ASP A 9 6.34 0.08 11.47
CA ASP A 9 6.31 1.22 12.40
C ASP A 9 6.24 2.56 11.66
N VAL A 10 6.84 2.65 10.47
CA VAL A 10 6.81 3.85 9.62
C VAL A 10 5.36 4.17 9.24
N TYR A 11 4.60 3.21 8.71
CA TYR A 11 3.23 3.50 8.28
C TYR A 11 2.30 3.81 9.46
N LYS A 12 2.46 3.14 10.62
CA LYS A 12 1.68 3.42 11.83
C LYS A 12 1.90 4.85 12.34
N ARG A 13 3.17 5.27 12.44
CA ARG A 13 3.49 6.65 12.82
C ARG A 13 2.97 7.69 11.85
N GLN A 14 2.86 7.35 10.57
CA GLN A 14 2.28 8.24 9.57
C GLN A 14 0.75 8.35 9.68
N GLU A 15 0.06 7.26 10.09
CA GLU A 15 -1.37 7.32 10.42
C GLU A 15 -1.65 8.29 11.59
N GLU A 16 -0.72 8.40 12.53
CA GLU A 16 -0.83 9.25 13.74
C GLU A 16 -0.44 10.71 13.49
N VAL A 17 0.14 11.04 12.32
CA VAL A 17 0.55 12.42 12.01
C VAL A 17 -0.66 13.31 11.79
N SER A 18 -0.86 14.25 12.68
CA SER A 18 -1.82 15.35 12.50
C SER A 18 -1.17 16.48 11.71
N LEU A 19 -1.64 16.73 10.49
CA LEU A 19 -1.19 17.81 9.63
C LEU A 19 -2.11 19.01 9.78
N THR A 20 -1.70 19.98 10.61
CA THR A 20 -2.46 21.21 10.87
C THR A 20 -1.71 22.45 10.39
N GLY A 21 -2.43 23.52 10.15
CA GLY A 21 -1.87 24.80 9.77
C GLY A 21 -1.04 24.73 8.46
N ARG A 22 0.23 25.17 8.51
CA ARG A 22 1.13 25.23 7.34
C ARG A 22 1.43 23.87 6.71
N ASN A 23 1.17 22.77 7.40
CA ASN A 23 1.46 21.42 6.94
C ASN A 23 0.24 20.74 6.28
N SER A 24 -0.93 21.38 6.29
CA SER A 24 -2.16 20.83 5.67
C SER A 24 -1.97 20.54 4.16
N CYS A 25 -1.11 21.28 3.48
CA CYS A 25 -0.77 21.04 2.07
C CYS A 25 -0.11 19.68 1.81
N LEU A 26 0.39 18.99 2.84
CA LEU A 26 1.00 17.67 2.74
C LEU A 26 -0.01 16.54 2.92
N GLU A 27 -1.25 16.85 3.33
CA GLU A 27 -2.27 15.86 3.65
C GLU A 27 -2.60 14.96 2.46
N HIS A 28 -2.77 15.55 1.28
CA HIS A 28 -3.06 14.79 0.06
C HIS A 28 -1.92 13.81 -0.28
N THR A 29 -0.66 14.23 -0.14
CA THR A 29 0.50 13.35 -0.35
C THR A 29 0.57 12.23 0.69
N LEU A 30 0.25 12.53 1.95
CA LEU A 30 0.18 11.53 3.01
C LEU A 30 -0.92 10.50 2.72
N ASP A 31 -2.13 10.95 2.40
CA ASP A 31 -3.26 10.08 2.10
C ASP A 31 -2.97 9.18 0.88
N ALA A 32 -2.39 9.73 -0.19
CA ALA A 32 -1.97 8.96 -1.36
C ALA A 32 -0.91 7.90 -1.01
N PHE A 33 0.08 8.27 -0.18
CA PHE A 33 1.10 7.33 0.29
C PHE A 33 0.50 6.22 1.15
N LEU A 34 -0.35 6.55 2.12
CA LEU A 34 -1.04 5.57 2.97
C LEU A 34 -1.95 4.66 2.15
N PHE A 35 -2.69 5.22 1.18
CA PHE A 35 -3.49 4.41 0.26
C PHE A 35 -2.63 3.38 -0.49
N CYS A 36 -1.43 3.78 -0.95
CA CYS A 36 -0.49 2.86 -1.57
C CYS A 36 0.13 1.85 -0.59
N CYS A 37 0.27 2.20 0.70
CA CYS A 37 0.65 1.24 1.73
C CYS A 37 -0.41 0.14 1.90
N TYR A 38 -1.70 0.48 1.76
CA TYR A 38 -2.79 -0.49 1.89
C TYR A 38 -3.08 -1.27 0.61
N THR A 39 -2.81 -0.69 -0.56
CA THR A 39 -3.15 -1.28 -1.86
C THR A 39 -1.96 -1.89 -2.61
N GLY A 40 -0.74 -1.50 -2.28
CA GLY A 40 0.47 -1.95 -2.96
C GLY A 40 0.70 -1.31 -4.33
N LEU A 41 -0.02 -0.25 -4.69
CA LEU A 41 0.11 0.44 -5.97
C LEU A 41 1.52 1.03 -6.18
N ARG A 42 1.97 1.03 -7.42
CA ARG A 42 3.10 1.86 -7.84
C ARG A 42 2.64 3.30 -8.03
N TYR A 43 3.56 4.25 -7.96
CA TYR A 43 3.28 5.64 -8.29
C TYR A 43 2.62 5.77 -9.69
N SER A 44 3.21 5.09 -10.71
CA SER A 44 2.67 5.11 -12.06
C SER A 44 1.26 4.53 -12.17
N ASP A 45 0.95 3.48 -11.40
CA ASP A 45 -0.38 2.91 -11.39
C ASP A 45 -1.35 3.89 -10.70
N PHE A 46 -0.99 4.47 -9.55
CA PHE A 46 -1.81 5.40 -8.79
C PHE A 46 -2.23 6.63 -9.59
N VAL A 47 -1.30 7.30 -10.28
CA VAL A 47 -1.60 8.54 -11.03
C VAL A 47 -2.38 8.31 -12.34
N ASN A 48 -2.49 7.06 -12.78
CA ASN A 48 -3.28 6.68 -13.95
C ASN A 48 -4.69 6.17 -13.59
N LEU A 49 -5.01 6.09 -12.29
CA LEU A 49 -6.35 5.72 -11.86
C LEU A 49 -7.35 6.85 -12.06
N ASN A 50 -8.59 6.46 -12.27
CA ASN A 50 -9.74 7.34 -12.33
C ASN A 50 -10.99 6.63 -11.80
N GLU A 51 -12.14 7.29 -11.84
CA GLU A 51 -13.39 6.76 -11.31
C GLU A 51 -13.84 5.44 -11.94
N LYS A 52 -13.51 5.20 -13.21
CA LYS A 52 -13.87 3.96 -13.93
C LYS A 52 -13.16 2.72 -13.37
N ASN A 53 -12.05 2.91 -12.66
CA ASN A 53 -11.32 1.82 -12.03
C ASN A 53 -11.97 1.35 -10.73
N ILE A 54 -12.93 2.10 -10.19
CA ILE A 54 -13.63 1.78 -8.94
C ILE A 54 -14.96 1.12 -9.30
N VAL A 55 -15.03 -0.19 -9.10
CA VAL A 55 -16.16 -1.03 -9.52
C VAL A 55 -16.82 -1.64 -8.29
N LYS A 56 -18.16 -1.60 -8.26
CA LYS A 56 -18.93 -2.29 -7.23
C LYS A 56 -19.32 -3.68 -7.72
N MET A 57 -18.86 -4.71 -7.02
CA MET A 57 -19.19 -6.13 -7.28
C MET A 57 -19.62 -6.78 -5.95
N ASP A 58 -20.76 -7.47 -5.98
CA ASP A 58 -21.32 -8.17 -4.82
C ASP A 58 -21.39 -7.29 -3.54
N GLY A 59 -21.80 -6.03 -3.71
CA GLY A 59 -21.90 -5.06 -2.62
C GLY A 59 -20.57 -4.50 -2.11
N LYS A 60 -19.43 -4.96 -2.63
CA LYS A 60 -18.07 -4.54 -2.23
C LYS A 60 -17.44 -3.66 -3.30
N LEU A 61 -16.60 -2.72 -2.88
CA LEU A 61 -15.82 -1.89 -3.80
C LEU A 61 -14.50 -2.56 -4.14
N TRP A 62 -14.24 -2.63 -5.43
CA TRP A 62 -13.02 -3.16 -6.02
C TRP A 62 -12.31 -2.06 -6.78
N LEU A 63 -10.99 -2.08 -6.74
CA LEU A 63 -10.14 -1.29 -7.62
C LEU A 63 -9.60 -2.25 -8.70
N ILE A 64 -9.95 -1.99 -9.97
CA ILE A 64 -9.58 -2.85 -11.12
C ILE A 64 -8.85 -1.99 -12.14
N PHE A 65 -7.66 -2.40 -12.52
CA PHE A 65 -6.83 -1.68 -13.49
C PHE A 65 -5.76 -2.57 -14.10
N ASP A 66 -5.24 -2.18 -15.25
CA ASP A 66 -4.06 -2.80 -15.83
C ASP A 66 -2.80 -2.06 -15.36
N SER A 67 -1.85 -2.79 -14.77
CA SER A 67 -0.60 -2.19 -14.29
C SER A 67 0.18 -1.58 -15.44
N VAL A 68 0.49 -0.30 -15.36
CA VAL A 68 1.23 0.46 -16.39
C VAL A 68 2.56 -0.21 -16.77
N LYS A 69 3.28 -0.74 -15.78
CA LYS A 69 4.59 -1.36 -16.02
C LYS A 69 4.51 -2.76 -16.61
N THR A 70 3.50 -3.55 -16.25
CA THR A 70 3.46 -4.98 -16.57
C THR A 70 2.33 -5.36 -17.52
N GLY A 71 1.33 -4.50 -17.73
CA GLY A 71 0.11 -4.82 -18.47
C GLY A 71 -0.70 -5.95 -17.83
N THR A 72 -0.46 -6.24 -16.54
CA THR A 72 -1.18 -7.29 -15.81
C THR A 72 -2.42 -6.69 -15.18
N GLU A 73 -3.58 -7.32 -15.36
CA GLU A 73 -4.80 -6.94 -14.67
C GLU A 73 -4.63 -7.16 -13.17
N VAL A 74 -4.96 -6.13 -12.39
CA VAL A 74 -4.93 -6.14 -10.93
C VAL A 74 -6.32 -5.87 -10.39
N LYS A 75 -6.77 -6.73 -9.46
CA LYS A 75 -8.09 -6.63 -8.80
C LYS A 75 -7.88 -6.56 -7.29
N LEU A 76 -8.22 -5.43 -6.68
CA LEU A 76 -8.01 -5.17 -5.27
C LEU A 76 -9.35 -5.01 -4.54
N PRO A 77 -9.70 -5.93 -3.63
CA PRO A 77 -10.93 -5.83 -2.82
C PRO A 77 -10.71 -4.81 -1.69
N LEU A 78 -11.10 -3.55 -1.90
CA LEU A 78 -10.80 -2.45 -0.98
C LEU A 78 -11.35 -2.66 0.44
N ASN A 79 -12.48 -3.35 0.56
CA ASN A 79 -13.09 -3.65 1.85
C ASN A 79 -12.27 -4.63 2.72
N LEU A 80 -11.46 -5.50 2.08
CA LEU A 80 -10.72 -6.55 2.79
C LEU A 80 -9.27 -6.16 3.07
N LEU A 81 -8.71 -5.24 2.28
CA LEU A 81 -7.32 -4.82 2.44
C LEU A 81 -7.15 -4.00 3.71
N PHE A 82 -6.32 -4.50 4.62
CA PHE A 82 -5.99 -3.83 5.88
C PHE A 82 -7.24 -3.34 6.63
N GLU A 83 -8.22 -4.24 6.78
CA GLU A 83 -9.46 -3.96 7.52
C GLU A 83 -10.28 -2.78 6.93
N GLY A 84 -10.19 -2.59 5.61
CA GLY A 84 -10.91 -1.52 4.90
C GLY A 84 -10.26 -0.14 4.99
N LYS A 85 -9.04 0.00 5.49
CA LYS A 85 -8.34 1.31 5.59
C LYS A 85 -8.20 2.00 4.23
N ALA A 86 -7.94 1.23 3.15
CA ALA A 86 -7.92 1.79 1.79
C ALA A 86 -9.28 2.38 1.39
N LEU A 87 -10.37 1.69 1.73
CA LEU A 87 -11.73 2.17 1.48
C LEU A 87 -12.04 3.45 2.26
N THR A 88 -11.67 3.50 3.53
CA THR A 88 -11.88 4.70 4.38
C THR A 88 -11.20 5.93 3.78
N LEU A 89 -9.96 5.79 3.30
CA LEU A 89 -9.26 6.87 2.62
C LEU A 89 -9.97 7.27 1.31
N LEU A 90 -10.40 6.31 0.51
CA LEU A 90 -11.12 6.61 -0.73
C LEU A 90 -12.45 7.32 -0.46
N GLN A 91 -13.17 6.96 0.60
CA GLN A 91 -14.41 7.60 1.03
C GLN A 91 -14.21 9.07 1.42
N LYS A 92 -13.08 9.42 2.04
CA LYS A 92 -12.71 10.82 2.34
C LYS A 92 -12.73 11.70 1.08
N TYR A 93 -12.45 11.13 -0.08
CA TYR A 93 -12.43 11.82 -1.38
C TYR A 93 -13.63 11.46 -2.26
N GLN A 94 -14.74 11.00 -1.68
CA GLN A 94 -15.94 10.65 -2.44
C GLN A 94 -16.43 11.83 -3.28
N GLY A 95 -16.72 11.59 -4.56
CA GLY A 95 -17.08 12.63 -5.54
C GLY A 95 -15.90 13.45 -6.08
N LYS A 96 -14.66 13.16 -5.65
CA LYS A 96 -13.42 13.83 -6.09
C LYS A 96 -12.29 12.84 -6.33
N TRP A 97 -12.59 11.60 -6.73
CA TRP A 97 -11.56 10.55 -6.87
C TRP A 97 -10.52 10.89 -7.93
N SER A 98 -10.92 11.51 -9.05
CA SER A 98 -9.96 11.96 -10.06
C SER A 98 -8.96 12.98 -9.48
N SER A 99 -9.40 13.85 -8.58
CA SER A 99 -8.52 14.77 -7.85
C SER A 99 -7.62 14.02 -6.86
N PHE A 100 -8.15 12.99 -6.20
CA PHE A 100 -7.35 12.16 -5.26
C PHE A 100 -6.19 11.47 -5.98
N PHE A 101 -6.42 10.92 -7.16
CA PHE A 101 -5.39 10.26 -7.94
C PHE A 101 -4.43 11.22 -8.67
N SER A 102 -4.75 12.51 -8.74
CA SER A 102 -3.93 13.54 -9.37
C SER A 102 -2.97 14.18 -8.37
N ILE A 103 -1.81 13.54 -8.14
CA ILE A 103 -0.74 14.07 -7.28
C ILE A 103 0.40 14.65 -8.10
N LYS A 104 1.28 15.45 -7.45
CA LYS A 104 2.49 16.01 -8.05
C LYS A 104 3.38 14.91 -8.64
N ASN A 105 4.35 15.29 -9.48
CA ASN A 105 5.33 14.35 -10.00
C ASN A 105 6.09 13.63 -8.88
N ASN A 106 6.59 12.43 -9.17
CA ASN A 106 7.22 11.54 -8.19
C ASN A 106 8.36 12.18 -7.39
N SER A 107 9.15 13.05 -8.02
CA SER A 107 10.23 13.76 -7.33
C SER A 107 9.70 14.72 -6.27
N SER A 108 8.67 15.50 -6.60
CA SER A 108 8.02 16.44 -5.67
C SER A 108 7.34 15.69 -4.50
N VAL A 109 6.64 14.61 -4.82
CA VAL A 109 6.00 13.75 -3.81
C VAL A 109 7.06 13.18 -2.84
N ASN A 110 8.19 12.72 -3.32
CA ASN A 110 9.26 12.21 -2.45
C ASN A 110 9.87 13.30 -1.56
N LYS A 111 9.99 14.54 -2.04
CA LYS A 111 10.41 15.68 -1.21
C LYS A 111 9.39 15.97 -0.09
N GLU A 112 8.10 15.89 -0.41
CA GLU A 112 7.04 16.04 0.59
C GLU A 112 7.05 14.90 1.61
N LEU A 113 7.29 13.66 1.19
CA LEU A 113 7.41 12.50 2.08
C LEU A 113 8.59 12.65 3.06
N ILE A 114 9.71 13.25 2.64
CA ILE A 114 10.82 13.56 3.56
C ILE A 114 10.35 14.54 4.65
N ARG A 115 9.56 15.55 4.31
CA ARG A 115 9.00 16.50 5.29
C ARG A 115 8.02 15.80 6.23
N ILE A 116 7.13 14.97 5.71
CA ILE A 116 6.18 14.15 6.49
C ILE A 116 6.95 13.25 7.45
N GLY A 117 8.01 12.58 6.97
CA GLY A 117 8.85 11.73 7.81
C GLY A 117 9.48 12.46 8.99
N LYS A 118 9.97 13.69 8.78
CA LYS A 118 10.49 14.53 9.86
C LYS A 118 9.42 14.88 10.89
N LEU A 119 8.19 15.24 10.45
CA LEU A 119 7.06 15.52 11.33
C LEU A 119 6.65 14.28 12.13
N ALA A 120 6.67 13.11 11.52
CA ALA A 120 6.39 11.82 12.16
C ALA A 120 7.55 11.29 13.02
N LYS A 121 8.67 12.03 13.15
CA LYS A 121 9.89 11.60 13.86
C LYS A 121 10.42 10.25 13.35
N ILE A 122 10.34 10.02 12.04
CA ILE A 122 10.86 8.84 11.38
C ILE A 122 12.28 9.12 10.91
N SER A 123 13.26 8.37 11.43
CA SER A 123 14.67 8.52 11.07
C SER A 123 15.05 7.81 9.77
N LYS A 124 14.28 6.81 9.35
CA LYS A 124 14.54 6.05 8.13
C LYS A 124 14.14 6.84 6.89
N HIS A 125 14.99 6.82 5.88
CA HIS A 125 14.64 7.33 4.56
C HIS A 125 13.62 6.39 3.89
N PHE A 126 12.53 6.96 3.39
CA PHE A 126 11.54 6.24 2.59
C PHE A 126 11.10 7.11 1.41
N SER A 127 10.60 6.46 0.39
CA SER A 127 10.09 7.06 -0.84
C SER A 127 8.68 6.54 -1.12
N PHE A 128 8.01 7.08 -2.13
CA PHE A 128 6.69 6.59 -2.51
C PHE A 128 6.69 5.08 -2.82
N HIS A 129 7.79 4.57 -3.39
CA HIS A 129 7.94 3.14 -3.66
C HIS A 129 7.99 2.27 -2.40
N SER A 130 8.41 2.85 -1.27
CA SER A 130 8.43 2.14 0.02
C SER A 130 7.03 1.71 0.47
N ALA A 131 5.96 2.40 0.05
CA ALA A 131 4.58 2.02 0.33
C ALA A 131 4.28 0.61 -0.17
N ARG A 132 4.68 0.29 -1.40
CA ARG A 132 4.49 -1.03 -1.99
C ARG A 132 5.30 -2.12 -1.29
N HIS A 133 6.55 -1.83 -0.91
CA HIS A 133 7.34 -2.75 -0.09
C HIS A 133 6.68 -3.02 1.26
N THR A 134 6.16 -1.98 1.90
CA THR A 134 5.41 -2.08 3.16
C THR A 134 4.18 -2.98 3.00
N ASN A 135 3.38 -2.76 1.96
CA ASN A 135 2.20 -3.57 1.65
C ASN A 135 2.57 -5.06 1.52
N ALA A 136 3.53 -5.38 0.63
CA ALA A 136 3.95 -6.75 0.38
C ALA A 136 4.43 -7.45 1.65
N THR A 137 5.32 -6.79 2.39
CA THR A 137 5.90 -7.34 3.61
C THR A 137 4.85 -7.57 4.69
N LEU A 138 3.93 -6.62 4.89
CA LEU A 138 2.87 -6.74 5.89
C LEU A 138 1.86 -7.84 5.54
N LEU A 139 1.49 -7.98 4.26
CA LEU A 139 0.60 -9.06 3.82
C LEU A 139 1.22 -10.44 4.08
N ILE A 140 2.50 -10.62 3.72
CA ILE A 140 3.21 -11.88 3.98
C ILE A 140 3.35 -12.12 5.48
N TYR A 141 3.69 -11.10 6.26
CA TYR A 141 3.77 -11.21 7.72
C TYR A 141 2.42 -11.60 8.35
N LYS A 142 1.31 -11.05 7.85
CA LYS A 142 -0.06 -11.42 8.26
C LYS A 142 -0.49 -12.81 7.76
N GLY A 143 0.32 -13.49 6.96
CA GLY A 143 0.09 -14.86 6.51
C GLY A 143 -0.59 -14.99 5.16
N ALA A 144 -0.63 -13.94 4.36
CA ALA A 144 -1.08 -14.06 2.99
C ALA A 144 -0.13 -14.96 2.18
N ASN A 145 -0.71 -15.80 1.31
CA ASN A 145 0.07 -16.63 0.42
C ASN A 145 0.85 -15.74 -0.57
N ILE A 146 2.10 -16.08 -0.84
CA ILE A 146 2.97 -15.32 -1.74
C ILE A 146 2.39 -15.18 -3.15
N THR A 147 1.68 -16.19 -3.65
CA THR A 147 0.99 -16.12 -4.96
C THR A 147 -0.18 -15.15 -4.94
N THR A 148 -0.88 -15.02 -3.81
CA THR A 148 -1.92 -13.99 -3.62
C THR A 148 -1.29 -12.61 -3.63
N VAL A 149 -0.19 -12.41 -2.90
CA VAL A 149 0.55 -11.14 -2.89
C VAL A 149 1.08 -10.80 -4.27
N GLN A 150 1.60 -11.78 -5.02
CA GLN A 150 2.02 -11.61 -6.40
C GLN A 150 0.90 -11.04 -7.29
N LYS A 151 -0.31 -11.61 -7.20
CA LYS A 151 -1.49 -11.17 -7.96
C LYS A 151 -1.93 -9.76 -7.55
N LEU A 152 -2.03 -9.49 -6.25
CA LEU A 152 -2.40 -8.17 -5.73
C LEU A 152 -1.42 -7.08 -6.18
N LEU A 153 -0.13 -7.42 -6.27
CA LEU A 153 0.90 -6.51 -6.75
C LEU A 153 1.00 -6.43 -8.28
N GLY A 154 0.37 -7.31 -9.04
CA GLY A 154 0.50 -7.37 -10.50
C GLY A 154 1.93 -7.69 -10.96
N HIS A 155 2.62 -8.60 -10.27
CA HIS A 155 3.92 -9.12 -10.70
C HIS A 155 3.73 -10.26 -11.69
N LYS A 156 4.35 -10.17 -12.87
CA LYS A 156 4.36 -11.26 -13.86
C LYS A 156 5.11 -12.50 -13.36
N ASN A 157 6.22 -12.29 -12.65
CA ASN A 157 7.08 -13.36 -12.16
C ASN A 157 7.01 -13.45 -10.63
N LEU A 158 6.84 -14.66 -10.10
CA LEU A 158 6.82 -14.94 -8.68
C LEU A 158 8.14 -14.55 -8.00
N ALA A 159 9.28 -14.73 -8.68
CA ALA A 159 10.59 -14.34 -8.18
C ALA A 159 10.64 -12.86 -7.72
N THR A 160 9.91 -11.97 -8.41
CA THR A 160 9.80 -10.55 -8.01
C THR A 160 9.10 -10.38 -6.65
N THR A 161 8.27 -11.32 -6.25
CA THR A 161 7.56 -11.30 -4.96
C THR A 161 8.34 -12.04 -3.88
N GLN A 162 9.18 -13.01 -4.25
CA GLN A 162 9.98 -13.81 -3.32
C GLN A 162 10.96 -12.97 -2.51
N ILE A 163 11.40 -11.80 -3.01
CA ILE A 163 12.23 -10.86 -2.25
C ILE A 163 11.60 -10.39 -0.93
N TYR A 164 10.27 -10.48 -0.80
CA TYR A 164 9.52 -10.17 0.42
C TYR A 164 9.30 -11.41 1.31
N GLY A 165 9.60 -12.59 0.77
CA GLY A 165 9.30 -13.90 1.36
C GLY A 165 10.49 -14.51 2.09
N GLU A 166 11.46 -13.72 2.61
CA GLU A 166 12.46 -14.27 3.52
C GLU A 166 11.73 -14.98 4.66
N VAL A 167 11.88 -16.31 4.68
CA VAL A 167 11.15 -17.17 5.61
C VAL A 167 11.66 -16.89 7.02
N MET A 168 10.90 -16.10 7.76
CA MET A 168 11.16 -15.89 9.18
C MET A 168 10.86 -17.18 9.95
N GLY A 169 11.65 -17.51 10.96
CA GLY A 169 11.39 -18.68 11.81
C GLY A 169 9.96 -18.71 12.36
N SER A 170 9.38 -17.54 12.67
CA SER A 170 7.99 -17.39 13.06
C SER A 170 6.97 -17.82 11.97
N THR A 171 7.32 -17.63 10.70
CA THR A 171 6.48 -18.07 9.56
C THR A 171 6.51 -19.59 9.44
N ILE A 172 7.67 -20.22 9.59
CA ILE A 172 7.81 -21.68 9.60
C ILE A 172 6.94 -22.29 10.69
N VAL A 173 7.07 -21.81 11.93
CA VAL A 173 6.26 -22.30 13.06
C VAL A 173 4.77 -22.11 12.82
N ARG A 174 4.36 -20.96 12.29
CA ARG A 174 2.94 -20.69 11.98
C ARG A 174 2.39 -21.64 10.91
N ASP A 175 3.14 -21.87 9.85
CA ASP A 175 2.69 -22.67 8.72
C ASP A 175 2.66 -24.15 9.09
N LEU A 176 3.63 -24.64 9.87
CA LEU A 176 3.59 -26.00 10.44
C LEU A 176 2.41 -26.20 11.40
N LYS A 177 2.09 -25.22 12.26
CA LYS A 177 0.90 -25.28 13.13
C LYS A 177 -0.41 -25.34 12.34
N LYS A 178 -0.51 -24.70 11.18
CA LYS A 178 -1.68 -24.81 10.28
C LYS A 178 -1.84 -26.22 9.71
N CYS A 179 -0.72 -26.87 9.35
CA CYS A 179 -0.74 -28.25 8.84
C CYS A 179 -1.18 -29.27 9.89
N GLN A 180 -0.95 -29.00 11.19
CA GLN A 180 -1.34 -29.88 12.29
C GLN A 180 -2.82 -29.78 12.68
N LYS A 181 -3.54 -28.75 12.22
CA LYS A 181 -4.95 -28.50 12.56
C LYS A 181 -5.95 -29.05 11.53
N ARG A 182 -5.50 -29.93 10.63
CA ARG A 182 -6.35 -30.67 9.68
C ARG A 182 -6.60 -32.09 10.14
#